data_d8e730da82939db695f6560dcca29d36
#
_entry.id   d8e730da82939db695f6560dcca29d36
#
_cell.length_a   1.000
_cell.length_b   1.000
_cell.length_c   1.000
_cell.angle_alpha   90.00
_cell.angle_beta   90.00
_cell.angle_gamma   90.00
#
_symmetry.space_group_name_H-M   'P 1'
#
loop_
_entity.id
_entity.type
_entity.pdbx_description
1 polymer ?
#
loop_
_entity_poly.entity_id
_entity_poly.type
_entity_poly.pdbx_seq_one_letter_code
_entity_poly.pdbx_strand_id
1 'polypeptide(L)'
;RGCLAHRCEDVCKRGAISFDHNHVAHIDKTKCVECGQCAKVCPYSAIVDRKRPCQVACKVKAITINEDNAAAIDDSKCIQCGACVYMCPFGAVTDKSFMLNVIDMLKKSENNTQYKVYAVVAPSISSQFTYASLGQVITGLKELGFFTVIEAALGADMVAMEESRELAEKGFLTSSCCPGFVAYIKSAFPELQEHISHNLSPMARLAKYLKETDPTAKIVFMGPCTAKKAEARQERVRPLIDTVLTFEELQALFDSRDLDITTLPEDVLD
;
A
#
# COMPACT_ATOMS: atom_id res chain seq x y z
N ARG A 1 21.70 13.46 -30.87
CA ARG A 1 23.17 13.63 -31.08
C ARG A 1 23.50 13.04 -32.41
N GLY A 2 24.19 13.78 -33.30
CA GLY A 2 24.62 13.29 -34.58
C GLY A 2 25.63 12.15 -34.41
N CYS A 3 25.23 10.93 -34.73
CA CYS A 3 26.07 9.74 -34.57
C CYS A 3 26.37 9.14 -35.95
N LEU A 4 27.62 8.99 -36.27
CA LEU A 4 28.07 8.39 -37.53
C LEU A 4 28.15 6.86 -37.49
N ALA A 5 28.12 6.26 -36.32
CA ALA A 5 28.28 4.82 -36.13
C ALA A 5 27.05 3.98 -36.47
N HIS A 6 25.84 4.56 -36.39
CA HIS A 6 24.52 4.00 -36.74
C HIS A 6 24.21 2.58 -36.18
N ARG A 7 24.98 2.07 -35.19
CA ARG A 7 24.86 0.69 -34.66
C ARG A 7 23.44 0.33 -34.21
N CYS A 8 22.66 1.32 -33.77
CA CYS A 8 21.27 1.11 -33.33
C CYS A 8 20.34 0.80 -34.51
N GLU A 9 20.61 1.37 -35.69
CA GLU A 9 19.89 1.06 -36.93
C GLU A 9 20.23 -0.35 -37.40
N ASP A 10 21.53 -0.71 -37.47
CA ASP A 10 22.01 -2.02 -37.92
C ASP A 10 21.43 -3.18 -37.10
N VAL A 11 21.28 -3.01 -35.78
CA VAL A 11 20.77 -4.06 -34.89
C VAL A 11 19.24 -4.18 -34.91
N CYS A 12 18.54 -3.20 -35.48
CA CYS A 12 17.09 -3.15 -35.46
C CYS A 12 16.45 -4.05 -36.51
N LYS A 13 16.14 -5.31 -36.15
CA LYS A 13 15.48 -6.28 -37.06
C LYS A 13 14.13 -5.84 -37.59
N ARG A 14 13.49 -4.84 -36.99
CA ARG A 14 12.18 -4.30 -37.37
C ARG A 14 12.28 -3.07 -38.26
N GLY A 15 13.49 -2.55 -38.53
CA GLY A 15 13.69 -1.32 -39.30
C GLY A 15 12.97 -0.11 -38.70
N ALA A 16 12.89 -0.08 -37.36
CA ALA A 16 12.17 0.96 -36.60
C ALA A 16 13.05 2.20 -36.34
N ILE A 17 14.32 2.21 -36.73
CA ILE A 17 15.23 3.33 -36.48
C ILE A 17 15.64 3.91 -37.81
N SER A 18 15.54 5.22 -37.93
CA SER A 18 16.02 6.01 -39.07
C SER A 18 16.78 7.21 -38.55
N PHE A 19 17.60 7.80 -39.42
CA PHE A 19 18.35 9.02 -39.11
C PHE A 19 17.89 10.18 -39.99
N ASP A 20 17.82 11.36 -39.39
CA ASP A 20 17.58 12.60 -40.14
C ASP A 20 18.86 13.15 -40.77
N HIS A 21 18.77 14.29 -41.46
CA HIS A 21 19.89 14.99 -42.12
C HIS A 21 20.96 15.48 -41.13
N ASN A 22 20.64 15.58 -39.83
CA ASN A 22 21.58 15.92 -38.77
C ASN A 22 22.15 14.67 -38.05
N HIS A 23 21.97 13.50 -38.61
CA HIS A 23 22.38 12.21 -38.04
C HIS A 23 21.75 11.95 -36.65
N VAL A 24 20.56 12.49 -36.37
CA VAL A 24 19.79 12.21 -35.14
C VAL A 24 18.89 11.00 -35.38
N ALA A 25 19.01 10.01 -34.51
CA ALA A 25 18.19 8.79 -34.57
C ALA A 25 16.74 9.07 -34.15
N HIS A 26 15.81 8.63 -34.97
CA HIS A 26 14.38 8.61 -34.71
C HIS A 26 13.89 7.18 -34.62
N ILE A 27 13.07 6.90 -33.61
CA ILE A 27 12.45 5.58 -33.39
C ILE A 27 10.98 5.64 -33.77
N ASP A 28 10.62 4.90 -34.82
CA ASP A 28 9.22 4.73 -35.23
C ASP A 28 8.52 3.79 -34.24
N LYS A 29 7.65 4.37 -33.40
CA LYS A 29 6.91 3.63 -32.38
C LYS A 29 5.93 2.60 -32.93
N THR A 30 5.49 2.75 -34.17
CA THR A 30 4.57 1.79 -34.82
C THR A 30 5.27 0.50 -35.21
N LYS A 31 6.56 0.56 -35.50
CA LYS A 31 7.42 -0.58 -35.85
C LYS A 31 8.21 -1.14 -34.66
N CYS A 32 8.43 -0.30 -33.64
CA CYS A 32 9.25 -0.64 -32.50
C CYS A 32 8.52 -1.63 -31.56
N VAL A 33 9.17 -2.76 -31.28
CA VAL A 33 8.69 -3.79 -30.34
C VAL A 33 9.37 -3.73 -28.98
N GLU A 34 10.04 -2.62 -28.67
CA GLU A 34 10.69 -2.34 -27.38
C GLU A 34 11.68 -3.43 -26.90
N CYS A 35 12.36 -4.13 -27.80
CA CYS A 35 13.27 -5.23 -27.49
C CYS A 35 14.58 -4.79 -26.80
N GLY A 36 14.88 -3.49 -26.75
CA GLY A 36 16.04 -2.91 -26.07
C GLY A 36 17.42 -3.13 -26.76
N GLN A 37 17.47 -3.81 -27.92
CA GLN A 37 18.76 -4.12 -28.58
C GLN A 37 19.52 -2.85 -28.98
N CYS A 38 18.83 -1.84 -29.51
CA CYS A 38 19.41 -0.56 -29.87
C CYS A 38 20.05 0.19 -28.69
N ALA A 39 19.46 0.09 -27.50
CA ALA A 39 20.03 0.68 -26.30
C ALA A 39 21.31 -0.03 -25.86
N LYS A 40 21.37 -1.37 -25.98
CA LYS A 40 22.55 -2.18 -25.62
C LYS A 40 23.78 -1.90 -26.48
N VAL A 41 23.59 -1.63 -27.77
CA VAL A 41 24.70 -1.40 -28.72
C VAL A 41 25.09 0.07 -28.85
N CYS A 42 24.34 0.97 -28.23
CA CYS A 42 24.64 2.40 -28.31
C CYS A 42 25.87 2.75 -27.44
N PRO A 43 27.02 3.12 -28.02
CA PRO A 43 28.22 3.39 -27.23
C PRO A 43 28.13 4.69 -26.42
N TYR A 44 27.13 5.51 -26.72
CA TYR A 44 26.91 6.82 -26.06
C TYR A 44 25.75 6.80 -25.06
N SER A 45 25.13 5.63 -24.79
CA SER A 45 23.95 5.52 -23.96
C SER A 45 22.83 6.54 -24.29
N ALA A 46 22.74 6.90 -25.60
CA ALA A 46 21.81 7.93 -26.08
C ALA A 46 20.37 7.41 -26.23
N ILE A 47 20.21 6.09 -26.27
CA ILE A 47 18.91 5.43 -26.32
C ILE A 47 18.62 4.85 -24.94
N VAL A 48 17.59 5.34 -24.29
CA VAL A 48 17.19 4.92 -22.94
C VAL A 48 15.76 4.40 -22.97
N ASP A 49 15.51 3.30 -22.26
CA ASP A 49 14.17 2.80 -22.00
C ASP A 49 13.59 3.58 -20.80
N ARG A 50 12.60 4.43 -21.06
CA ARG A 50 11.93 5.24 -20.04
C ARG A 50 10.61 4.60 -19.65
N LYS A 51 10.68 3.54 -18.86
CA LYS A 51 9.48 3.01 -18.22
C LYS A 51 8.98 3.98 -17.15
N ARG A 52 7.67 4.03 -16.98
CA ARG A 52 7.07 4.85 -15.93
C ARG A 52 7.46 4.30 -14.54
N PRO A 53 7.70 5.16 -13.54
CA PRO A 53 8.06 4.71 -12.20
C PRO A 53 7.07 3.69 -11.62
N CYS A 54 5.77 3.87 -11.85
CA CYS A 54 4.75 2.93 -11.41
C CYS A 54 4.88 1.54 -12.05
N GLN A 55 5.25 1.45 -13.35
CA GLN A 55 5.49 0.17 -14.03
C GLN A 55 6.74 -0.52 -13.49
N VAL A 56 7.82 0.24 -13.24
CA VAL A 56 9.07 -0.29 -12.69
C VAL A 56 8.87 -0.81 -11.27
N ALA A 57 8.07 -0.10 -10.45
CA ALA A 57 7.79 -0.47 -9.08
C ALA A 57 6.88 -1.72 -8.96
N CYS A 58 6.09 -2.02 -10.00
CA CYS A 58 5.12 -3.11 -9.94
C CYS A 58 5.79 -4.48 -10.07
N LYS A 59 5.97 -5.18 -8.95
CA LYS A 59 6.62 -6.51 -8.92
C LYS A 59 5.83 -7.59 -9.65
N VAL A 60 4.51 -7.47 -9.70
CA VAL A 60 3.61 -8.42 -10.38
C VAL A 60 3.24 -7.99 -11.81
N LYS A 61 3.85 -6.89 -12.30
CA LYS A 61 3.64 -6.36 -13.66
C LYS A 61 2.16 -6.11 -14.01
N ALA A 62 1.37 -5.69 -13.03
CA ALA A 62 -0.04 -5.39 -13.18
C ALA A 62 -0.34 -4.04 -13.85
N ILE A 63 0.70 -3.23 -14.20
CA ILE A 63 0.51 -1.89 -14.77
C ILE A 63 0.91 -1.89 -16.24
N THR A 64 -0.06 -1.58 -17.09
CA THR A 64 0.08 -1.38 -18.53
C THR A 64 -0.19 0.09 -18.90
N ILE A 65 0.01 0.43 -20.14
CA ILE A 65 -0.35 1.75 -20.69
C ILE A 65 -1.50 1.52 -21.67
N ASN A 66 -2.60 2.24 -21.47
CA ASN A 66 -3.76 2.17 -22.35
C ASN A 66 -3.57 3.02 -23.64
N GLU A 67 -4.58 3.03 -24.50
CA GLU A 67 -4.59 3.78 -25.77
C GLU A 67 -4.47 5.30 -25.56
N ASP A 68 -5.01 5.83 -24.46
CA ASP A 68 -4.91 7.25 -24.06
C ASP A 68 -3.55 7.60 -23.44
N ASN A 69 -2.59 6.70 -23.52
CA ASN A 69 -1.28 6.84 -22.88
C ASN A 69 -1.35 7.05 -21.36
N ALA A 70 -2.40 6.52 -20.70
CA ALA A 70 -2.56 6.51 -19.25
C ALA A 70 -2.16 5.16 -18.66
N ALA A 71 -1.75 5.15 -17.38
CA ALA A 71 -1.48 3.91 -16.67
C ALA A 71 -2.80 3.20 -16.34
N ALA A 72 -2.91 1.95 -16.75
CA ALA A 72 -4.05 1.07 -16.44
C ALA A 72 -3.58 -0.06 -15.52
N ILE A 73 -4.33 -0.33 -14.47
CA ILE A 73 -4.03 -1.38 -13.49
C ILE A 73 -4.90 -2.59 -13.78
N ASP A 74 -4.28 -3.73 -13.96
CA ASP A 74 -4.95 -5.03 -14.08
C ASP A 74 -5.25 -5.56 -12.66
N ASP A 75 -6.50 -5.43 -12.23
CA ASP A 75 -6.94 -5.82 -10.89
C ASP A 75 -6.81 -7.33 -10.64
N SER A 76 -6.80 -8.15 -11.70
CA SER A 76 -6.61 -9.60 -11.56
C SER A 76 -5.19 -9.99 -11.15
N LYS A 77 -4.21 -9.13 -11.44
CA LYS A 77 -2.80 -9.29 -11.07
C LYS A 77 -2.38 -8.42 -9.90
N CYS A 78 -3.12 -7.35 -9.61
CA CYS A 78 -2.76 -6.37 -8.62
C CYS A 78 -2.84 -6.94 -7.20
N ILE A 79 -1.72 -6.94 -6.48
CA ILE A 79 -1.65 -7.35 -5.07
C ILE A 79 -1.90 -6.19 -4.08
N GLN A 80 -2.27 -5.03 -4.58
CA GLN A 80 -2.65 -3.82 -3.84
C GLN A 80 -1.60 -3.31 -2.83
N CYS A 81 -0.32 -3.57 -3.10
CA CYS A 81 0.81 -3.23 -2.22
C CYS A 81 1.13 -1.73 -2.11
N GLY A 82 0.55 -0.86 -2.95
CA GLY A 82 0.77 0.59 -2.93
C GLY A 82 2.07 1.08 -3.55
N ALA A 83 2.97 0.21 -4.02
CA ALA A 83 4.27 0.62 -4.55
C ALA A 83 4.16 1.63 -5.71
N CYS A 84 3.14 1.52 -6.55
CA CYS A 84 2.89 2.46 -7.65
C CYS A 84 2.42 3.84 -7.17
N VAL A 85 1.69 3.90 -6.06
CA VAL A 85 1.27 5.15 -5.41
C VAL A 85 2.50 5.87 -4.89
N TYR A 86 3.31 5.18 -4.10
CA TYR A 86 4.54 5.73 -3.52
C TYR A 86 5.55 6.22 -4.57
N MET A 87 5.69 5.48 -5.68
CA MET A 87 6.66 5.82 -6.73
C MET A 87 6.17 6.85 -7.75
N CYS A 88 4.92 7.30 -7.67
CA CYS A 88 4.38 8.28 -8.61
C CYS A 88 4.77 9.70 -8.20
N PRO A 89 5.71 10.38 -8.90
CA PRO A 89 6.15 11.72 -8.50
C PRO A 89 5.09 12.81 -8.77
N PHE A 90 4.01 12.44 -9.47
CA PHE A 90 2.95 13.38 -9.88
C PHE A 90 1.65 13.17 -9.11
N GLY A 91 1.59 12.22 -8.17
CA GLY A 91 0.35 11.87 -7.48
C GLY A 91 -0.78 11.37 -8.42
N ALA A 92 -0.42 10.92 -9.64
CA ALA A 92 -1.41 10.46 -10.64
C ALA A 92 -1.99 9.07 -10.33
N VAL A 93 -1.32 8.31 -9.47
CA VAL A 93 -1.82 7.04 -8.93
C VAL A 93 -2.06 7.24 -7.45
N THR A 94 -3.31 7.15 -7.04
CA THR A 94 -3.72 7.32 -5.64
C THR A 94 -4.47 6.09 -5.17
N ASP A 95 -4.50 5.86 -3.88
CA ASP A 95 -5.39 4.88 -3.27
C ASP A 95 -6.78 5.48 -3.00
N LYS A 96 -7.75 4.62 -2.72
CA LYS A 96 -9.09 5.08 -2.37
C LYS A 96 -9.11 5.56 -0.92
N SER A 97 -9.47 6.82 -0.71
CA SER A 97 -9.63 7.39 0.62
C SER A 97 -10.91 6.90 1.31
N PHE A 98 -10.81 6.69 2.64
CA PHE A 98 -11.92 6.37 3.52
C PHE A 98 -12.11 7.39 4.64
N MET A 99 -11.49 8.58 4.55
CA MET A 99 -11.64 9.65 5.54
C MET A 99 -13.10 10.02 5.79
N LEU A 100 -13.90 10.16 4.73
CA LEU A 100 -15.32 10.50 4.87
C LEU A 100 -16.11 9.45 5.65
N ASN A 101 -15.75 8.17 5.51
CA ASN A 101 -16.37 7.09 6.28
C ASN A 101 -16.06 7.23 7.78
N VAL A 102 -14.81 7.60 8.12
CA VAL A 102 -14.40 7.83 9.51
C VAL A 102 -15.10 9.06 10.09
N ILE A 103 -15.14 10.18 9.36
CA ILE A 103 -15.81 11.40 9.78
C ILE A 103 -17.30 11.14 10.06
N ASP A 104 -17.97 10.41 9.17
CA ASP A 104 -19.39 10.03 9.36
C ASP A 104 -19.59 9.13 10.58
N MET A 105 -18.68 8.17 10.78
CA MET A 105 -18.67 7.25 11.91
C MET A 105 -18.48 8.00 13.24
N LEU A 106 -17.49 8.90 13.31
CA LEU A 106 -17.25 9.72 14.52
C LEU A 106 -18.43 10.66 14.81
N LYS A 107 -19.03 11.28 13.80
CA LYS A 107 -20.23 12.11 13.98
C LYS A 107 -21.41 11.30 14.52
N LYS A 108 -21.67 10.13 13.96
CA LYS A 108 -22.78 9.26 14.37
C LYS A 108 -22.56 8.60 15.73
N SER A 109 -21.33 8.52 16.23
CA SER A 109 -21.04 8.02 17.57
C SER A 109 -21.52 8.95 18.67
N GLU A 110 -21.82 10.22 18.37
CA GLU A 110 -22.24 11.25 19.32
C GLU A 110 -21.32 11.30 20.55
N ASN A 111 -20.04 11.53 20.32
CA ASN A 111 -18.99 11.46 21.34
C ASN A 111 -18.94 10.11 22.08
N ASN A 112 -19.02 9.03 21.32
CA ASN A 112 -18.98 7.64 21.81
C ASN A 112 -20.14 7.23 22.76
N THR A 113 -21.26 7.94 22.69
CA THR A 113 -22.47 7.62 23.48
C THR A 113 -23.34 6.56 22.80
N GLN A 114 -23.44 6.57 21.46
CA GLN A 114 -24.21 5.59 20.69
C GLN A 114 -23.44 4.28 20.52
N TYR A 115 -22.18 4.39 20.19
CA TYR A 115 -21.20 3.30 20.08
C TYR A 115 -19.78 3.87 20.20
N LYS A 116 -18.85 3.05 20.64
CA LYS A 116 -17.45 3.44 20.79
C LYS A 116 -16.69 3.28 19.50
N VAL A 117 -15.87 4.27 19.11
CA VAL A 117 -14.99 4.21 17.94
C VAL A 117 -13.56 4.01 18.40
N TYR A 118 -13.03 2.81 18.18
CA TYR A 118 -11.68 2.45 18.56
C TYR A 118 -10.68 2.78 17.43
N ALA A 119 -9.59 3.44 17.76
CA ALA A 119 -8.43 3.60 16.89
C ALA A 119 -7.46 2.45 17.13
N VAL A 120 -7.27 1.56 16.14
CA VAL A 120 -6.24 0.53 16.19
C VAL A 120 -5.07 1.00 15.32
N VAL A 121 -3.92 1.23 15.95
CA VAL A 121 -2.77 1.83 15.27
C VAL A 121 -1.67 0.81 15.02
N ALA A 122 -1.05 0.87 13.82
CA ALA A 122 0.12 0.07 13.54
C ALA A 122 1.35 0.59 14.33
N PRO A 123 2.25 -0.28 14.82
CA PRO A 123 3.43 0.13 15.59
C PRO A 123 4.32 1.18 14.89
N SER A 124 4.32 1.19 13.55
CA SER A 124 5.05 2.16 12.73
C SER A 124 4.55 3.62 12.87
N ILE A 125 3.45 3.86 13.60
CA ILE A 125 2.97 5.22 13.90
C ILE A 125 4.02 6.03 14.66
N SER A 126 4.81 5.39 15.52
CA SER A 126 5.87 6.03 16.28
C SER A 126 7.00 6.63 15.43
N SER A 127 7.18 6.13 14.20
CA SER A 127 8.18 6.62 13.25
C SER A 127 7.61 7.52 12.15
N GLN A 128 6.31 7.65 12.07
CA GLN A 128 5.63 8.45 11.03
C GLN A 128 5.55 9.92 11.42
N PHE A 129 5.12 10.22 12.63
CA PHE A 129 4.93 11.59 13.13
C PHE A 129 6.16 12.05 13.89
N THR A 130 7.31 12.16 13.20
CA THR A 130 8.62 12.46 13.81
C THR A 130 8.72 13.85 14.46
N TYR A 131 7.76 14.73 14.20
CA TYR A 131 7.68 16.08 14.75
C TYR A 131 6.88 16.16 16.07
N ALA A 132 6.25 15.05 16.49
CA ALA A 132 5.49 14.95 17.73
C ALA A 132 5.86 13.66 18.49
N SER A 133 5.63 13.62 19.79
CA SER A 133 5.77 12.39 20.56
C SER A 133 4.60 11.44 20.29
N LEU A 134 4.79 10.14 20.52
CA LEU A 134 3.71 9.16 20.40
C LEU A 134 2.52 9.52 21.28
N GLY A 135 2.78 9.98 22.53
CA GLY A 135 1.74 10.40 23.45
C GLY A 135 0.90 11.57 22.92
N GLN A 136 1.54 12.53 22.23
CA GLN A 136 0.84 13.65 21.59
C GLN A 136 -0.04 13.19 20.42
N VAL A 137 0.44 12.21 19.63
CA VAL A 137 -0.39 11.61 18.53
C VAL A 137 -1.60 10.90 19.12
N ILE A 138 -1.45 10.19 20.25
CA ILE A 138 -2.55 9.51 20.94
C ILE A 138 -3.59 10.52 21.41
N THR A 139 -3.15 11.61 22.04
CA THR A 139 -4.06 12.70 22.43
C THR A 139 -4.77 13.29 21.23
N GLY A 140 -4.06 13.55 20.12
CA GLY A 140 -4.64 14.05 18.88
C GLY A 140 -5.74 13.12 18.33
N LEU A 141 -5.56 11.82 18.41
CA LEU A 141 -6.58 10.84 18.02
C LEU A 141 -7.83 10.93 18.94
N LYS A 142 -7.63 11.06 20.25
CA LYS A 142 -8.75 11.25 21.21
C LYS A 142 -9.48 12.58 20.96
N GLU A 143 -8.76 13.66 20.62
CA GLU A 143 -9.34 14.97 20.23
C GLU A 143 -10.12 14.91 18.89
N LEU A 144 -9.74 14.03 17.96
CA LEU A 144 -10.56 13.76 16.77
C LEU A 144 -11.89 13.07 17.08
N GLY A 145 -12.04 12.53 18.29
CA GLY A 145 -13.26 11.88 18.77
C GLY A 145 -13.21 10.36 18.88
N PHE A 146 -12.02 9.75 18.73
CA PHE A 146 -11.88 8.32 19.02
C PHE A 146 -12.01 8.05 20.51
N PHE A 147 -12.65 6.93 20.85
CA PHE A 147 -12.87 6.52 22.23
C PHE A 147 -11.55 6.20 22.94
N THR A 148 -10.71 5.42 22.29
CA THR A 148 -9.38 5.04 22.78
C THR A 148 -8.47 4.61 21.64
N VAL A 149 -7.16 4.50 21.91
CA VAL A 149 -6.11 4.14 20.95
C VAL A 149 -5.40 2.89 21.43
N ILE A 150 -5.44 1.84 20.61
CA ILE A 150 -4.88 0.52 20.93
C ILE A 150 -3.85 0.15 19.87
N GLU A 151 -2.70 -0.36 20.31
CA GLU A 151 -1.65 -0.79 19.40
C GLU A 151 -1.93 -2.17 18.79
N ALA A 152 -1.78 -2.28 17.47
CA ALA A 152 -1.96 -3.55 16.76
C ALA A 152 -0.91 -4.61 17.13
N ALA A 153 0.14 -4.25 17.86
CA ALA A 153 1.12 -5.18 18.41
C ALA A 153 0.50 -6.21 19.33
N LEU A 154 -0.51 -5.83 20.14
CA LEU A 154 -1.29 -6.78 20.94
C LEU A 154 -1.92 -7.89 20.06
N GLY A 155 -2.45 -7.52 18.91
CA GLY A 155 -2.95 -8.50 17.93
C GLY A 155 -1.84 -9.35 17.32
N ALA A 156 -0.62 -8.80 17.17
CA ALA A 156 0.52 -9.55 16.67
C ALA A 156 0.98 -10.61 17.67
N ASP A 157 1.00 -10.32 18.97
CA ASP A 157 1.31 -11.28 20.03
C ASP A 157 0.30 -12.44 20.03
N MET A 158 -0.99 -12.13 19.89
CA MET A 158 -2.04 -13.15 19.78
C MET A 158 -1.80 -14.07 18.56
N VAL A 159 -1.50 -13.47 17.39
CA VAL A 159 -1.23 -14.23 16.16
C VAL A 159 0.05 -15.04 16.28
N ALA A 160 1.12 -14.50 16.89
CA ALA A 160 2.37 -15.22 17.09
C ALA A 160 2.18 -16.50 17.91
N MET A 161 1.32 -16.46 18.93
CA MET A 161 0.96 -17.66 19.70
C MET A 161 0.20 -18.69 18.87
N GLU A 162 -0.70 -18.27 18.00
CA GLU A 162 -1.47 -19.13 17.09
C GLU A 162 -0.56 -19.71 16.00
N GLU A 163 0.28 -18.89 15.35
CA GLU A 163 1.23 -19.31 14.31
C GLU A 163 2.30 -20.24 14.86
N SER A 164 2.75 -20.06 16.11
CA SER A 164 3.74 -20.98 16.71
C SER A 164 3.22 -22.43 16.85
N ARG A 165 1.93 -22.59 17.16
CA ARG A 165 1.26 -23.89 17.21
C ARG A 165 1.13 -24.48 15.80
N GLU A 166 0.66 -23.70 14.84
CA GLU A 166 0.53 -24.11 13.44
C GLU A 166 1.89 -24.51 12.84
N LEU A 167 2.96 -23.75 13.16
CA LEU A 167 4.33 -24.07 12.74
C LEU A 167 4.82 -25.39 13.32
N ALA A 168 4.54 -25.68 14.60
CA ALA A 168 4.91 -26.93 15.24
C ALA A 168 4.23 -28.15 14.59
N GLU A 169 3.00 -27.99 14.10
CA GLU A 169 2.24 -29.02 13.39
C GLU A 169 2.73 -29.24 11.96
N LYS A 170 2.97 -28.12 11.21
CA LYS A 170 3.29 -28.16 9.78
C LYS A 170 4.78 -28.26 9.45
N GLY A 171 5.67 -27.91 10.40
CA GLY A 171 7.12 -27.88 10.23
C GLY A 171 7.65 -26.68 9.41
N PHE A 172 6.86 -26.14 8.49
CA PHE A 172 7.17 -24.96 7.69
C PHE A 172 5.91 -24.12 7.50
N LEU A 173 6.04 -22.80 7.70
CA LEU A 173 4.93 -21.85 7.62
C LEU A 173 5.41 -20.51 7.10
N THR A 174 4.59 -19.83 6.29
CA THR A 174 4.73 -18.41 5.97
C THR A 174 3.65 -17.62 6.69
N SER A 175 4.01 -16.46 7.28
CA SER A 175 3.05 -15.65 8.02
C SER A 175 1.98 -15.05 7.11
N SER A 176 0.76 -14.87 7.64
CA SER A 176 -0.37 -14.21 6.99
C SER A 176 -0.55 -12.75 7.39
N CYS A 177 0.38 -12.15 8.14
CA CYS A 177 0.26 -10.80 8.68
C CYS A 177 0.17 -9.69 7.62
N CYS A 178 0.79 -9.89 6.44
CA CYS A 178 0.80 -8.93 5.34
C CYS A 178 -0.08 -9.40 4.17
N PRO A 179 -1.24 -8.75 3.90
CA PRO A 179 -2.13 -9.17 2.82
C PRO A 179 -1.50 -9.05 1.42
N GLY A 180 -0.62 -8.07 1.21
CA GLY A 180 0.15 -7.94 -0.03
C GLY A 180 1.14 -9.08 -0.24
N PHE A 181 1.80 -9.54 0.83
CA PHE A 181 2.68 -10.71 0.78
C PHE A 181 1.90 -11.99 0.48
N VAL A 182 0.78 -12.21 1.15
CA VAL A 182 -0.11 -13.36 0.89
C VAL A 182 -0.57 -13.39 -0.57
N ALA A 183 -1.00 -12.25 -1.11
CA ALA A 183 -1.40 -12.13 -2.51
C ALA A 183 -0.22 -12.38 -3.46
N TYR A 184 0.99 -11.93 -3.11
CA TYR A 184 2.19 -12.16 -3.88
C TYR A 184 2.56 -13.65 -3.93
N ILE A 185 2.58 -14.35 -2.79
CA ILE A 185 2.83 -15.81 -2.74
C ILE A 185 1.82 -16.55 -3.61
N LYS A 186 0.53 -16.27 -3.46
CA LYS A 186 -0.52 -16.92 -4.26
C LYS A 186 -0.35 -16.72 -5.76
N SER A 187 0.16 -15.57 -6.18
CA SER A 187 0.35 -15.23 -7.60
C SER A 187 1.67 -15.73 -8.17
N ALA A 188 2.77 -15.60 -7.44
CA ALA A 188 4.12 -15.85 -7.92
C ALA A 188 4.67 -17.23 -7.54
N PHE A 189 4.17 -17.83 -6.47
CA PHE A 189 4.63 -19.12 -5.89
C PHE A 189 3.43 -19.97 -5.45
N PRO A 190 2.58 -20.42 -6.40
CA PRO A 190 1.38 -21.19 -6.06
C PRO A 190 1.65 -22.46 -5.25
N GLU A 191 2.84 -23.04 -5.41
CA GLU A 191 3.32 -24.23 -4.68
C GLU A 191 3.50 -23.98 -3.17
N LEU A 192 3.68 -22.71 -2.76
CA LEU A 192 3.81 -22.33 -1.35
C LEU A 192 2.48 -21.93 -0.71
N GLN A 193 1.38 -21.98 -1.45
CA GLN A 193 0.09 -21.50 -0.96
C GLN A 193 -0.42 -22.29 0.25
N GLU A 194 -0.17 -23.59 0.32
CA GLU A 194 -0.57 -24.45 1.44
C GLU A 194 0.24 -24.20 2.73
N HIS A 195 1.39 -23.55 2.59
CA HIS A 195 2.23 -23.14 3.72
C HIS A 195 1.89 -21.76 4.28
N ILE A 196 0.94 -21.05 3.68
CA ILE A 196 0.48 -19.77 4.24
C ILE A 196 -0.31 -20.04 5.52
N SER A 197 0.01 -19.30 6.59
CA SER A 197 -0.76 -19.36 7.84
C SER A 197 -2.25 -19.10 7.60
N HIS A 198 -3.10 -19.88 8.24
CA HIS A 198 -4.56 -19.73 8.17
C HIS A 198 -5.08 -18.66 9.15
N ASN A 199 -4.21 -18.16 10.02
CA ASN A 199 -4.56 -17.20 11.04
C ASN A 199 -4.97 -15.84 10.46
N LEU A 200 -5.73 -15.08 11.23
CA LEU A 200 -6.05 -13.69 10.90
C LEU A 200 -4.78 -12.84 11.00
N SER A 201 -4.74 -11.73 10.26
CA SER A 201 -3.68 -10.75 10.47
C SER A 201 -3.79 -10.10 11.86
N PRO A 202 -2.70 -9.52 12.40
CA PRO A 202 -2.73 -8.79 13.67
C PRO A 202 -3.89 -7.77 13.78
N MET A 203 -4.11 -7.00 12.73
CA MET A 203 -5.24 -6.07 12.63
C MET A 203 -6.59 -6.77 12.84
N ALA A 204 -6.83 -7.82 12.08
CA ALA A 204 -8.12 -8.53 12.13
C ALA A 204 -8.29 -9.35 13.42
N ARG A 205 -7.20 -9.88 13.98
CA ARG A 205 -7.23 -10.63 15.24
C ARG A 205 -7.56 -9.74 16.43
N LEU A 206 -6.92 -8.56 16.51
CA LEU A 206 -7.23 -7.59 17.55
C LEU A 206 -8.68 -7.07 17.41
N ALA A 207 -9.10 -6.75 16.18
CA ALA A 207 -10.45 -6.31 15.92
C ALA A 207 -11.51 -7.35 16.33
N LYS A 208 -11.23 -8.63 16.08
CA LYS A 208 -12.08 -9.73 16.54
C LYS A 208 -12.20 -9.72 18.06
N TYR A 209 -11.09 -9.63 18.77
CA TYR A 209 -11.07 -9.55 20.24
C TYR A 209 -11.89 -8.36 20.78
N LEU A 210 -11.71 -7.17 20.17
CA LEU A 210 -12.44 -5.97 20.58
C LEU A 210 -13.96 -6.12 20.36
N LYS A 211 -14.38 -6.70 19.22
CA LYS A 211 -15.80 -6.95 18.94
C LYS A 211 -16.41 -8.07 19.77
N GLU A 212 -15.62 -9.01 20.25
CA GLU A 212 -16.05 -10.02 21.24
C GLU A 212 -16.30 -9.37 22.61
N THR A 213 -15.53 -8.34 22.97
CA THR A 213 -15.67 -7.59 24.22
C THR A 213 -16.76 -6.53 24.14
N ASP A 214 -16.85 -5.82 23.02
CA ASP A 214 -17.88 -4.80 22.74
C ASP A 214 -18.45 -5.03 21.32
N PRO A 215 -19.55 -5.76 21.17
CA PRO A 215 -20.17 -6.07 19.88
C PRO A 215 -20.62 -4.84 19.09
N THR A 216 -20.83 -3.69 19.76
CA THR A 216 -21.24 -2.44 19.11
C THR A 216 -20.06 -1.60 18.64
N ALA A 217 -18.84 -1.95 19.06
CA ALA A 217 -17.62 -1.23 18.74
C ALA A 217 -17.47 -1.00 17.23
N LYS A 218 -17.02 0.20 16.87
CA LYS A 218 -16.55 0.54 15.54
C LYS A 218 -15.02 0.60 15.55
N ILE A 219 -14.39 -0.07 14.59
CA ILE A 219 -12.93 -0.23 14.56
C ILE A 219 -12.37 0.41 13.33
N VAL A 220 -11.51 1.40 13.54
CA VAL A 220 -10.73 2.08 12.51
C VAL A 220 -9.27 1.67 12.67
N PHE A 221 -8.74 0.98 11.68
CA PHE A 221 -7.30 0.68 11.65
C PHE A 221 -6.53 1.81 10.96
N MET A 222 -5.39 2.18 11.52
CA MET A 222 -4.48 3.19 10.97
C MET A 222 -3.09 2.62 10.77
N GLY A 223 -2.57 2.74 9.56
CA GLY A 223 -1.25 2.18 9.26
C GLY A 223 -0.70 2.62 7.91
N PRO A 224 0.55 2.28 7.59
CA PRO A 224 1.23 2.78 6.39
C PRO A 224 0.84 2.06 5.10
N CYS A 225 -0.10 1.11 5.14
CA CYS A 225 -0.26 0.12 4.08
C CYS A 225 -1.64 0.15 3.43
N THR A 226 -1.67 0.44 2.12
CA THR A 226 -2.90 0.41 1.31
C THR A 226 -3.50 -1.00 1.17
N ALA A 227 -2.67 -2.07 1.26
CA ALA A 227 -3.16 -3.45 1.20
C ALA A 227 -4.09 -3.79 2.39
N LYS A 228 -3.97 -3.10 3.52
CA LYS A 228 -4.90 -3.24 4.65
C LYS A 228 -6.31 -2.75 4.32
N LYS A 229 -6.46 -1.75 3.44
CA LYS A 229 -7.75 -1.31 2.91
C LYS A 229 -8.46 -2.40 2.10
N ALA A 230 -7.66 -3.19 1.37
CA ALA A 230 -8.18 -4.35 0.64
C ALA A 230 -8.53 -5.51 1.55
N GLU A 231 -7.68 -5.79 2.53
CA GLU A 231 -7.92 -6.85 3.52
C GLU A 231 -9.23 -6.61 4.29
N ALA A 232 -9.49 -5.38 4.71
CA ALA A 232 -10.72 -5.01 5.41
C ALA A 232 -12.00 -5.25 4.60
N ARG A 233 -11.89 -5.41 3.27
CA ARG A 233 -13.03 -5.74 2.38
C ARG A 233 -13.22 -7.24 2.16
N GLN A 234 -12.26 -8.08 2.56
CA GLN A 234 -12.38 -9.52 2.45
C GLN A 234 -13.53 -10.02 3.31
N GLU A 235 -14.26 -11.00 2.83
CA GLU A 235 -15.48 -11.54 3.45
C GLU A 235 -15.30 -11.91 4.93
N ARG A 236 -14.16 -12.52 5.26
CA ARG A 236 -13.81 -12.93 6.63
C ARG A 236 -13.39 -11.78 7.56
N VAL A 237 -12.95 -10.63 7.01
CA VAL A 237 -12.42 -9.49 7.78
C VAL A 237 -13.43 -8.35 7.84
N ARG A 238 -14.25 -8.18 6.82
CA ARG A 238 -15.25 -7.13 6.70
C ARG A 238 -16.18 -6.97 7.93
N PRO A 239 -16.60 -8.04 8.64
CA PRO A 239 -17.39 -7.89 9.87
C PRO A 239 -16.59 -7.35 11.05
N LEU A 240 -15.25 -7.44 11.01
CA LEU A 240 -14.36 -7.11 12.11
C LEU A 240 -13.85 -5.67 12.06
N ILE A 241 -13.50 -5.19 10.85
CA ILE A 241 -12.93 -3.86 10.61
C ILE A 241 -13.94 -3.00 9.86
N ASP A 242 -14.29 -1.86 10.43
CA ASP A 242 -15.24 -0.94 9.81
C ASP A 242 -14.57 -0.10 8.73
N THR A 243 -13.31 0.35 8.94
CA THR A 243 -12.53 1.07 7.92
C THR A 243 -11.03 1.09 8.23
N VAL A 244 -10.24 1.49 7.23
CA VAL A 244 -8.78 1.61 7.32
C VAL A 244 -8.36 2.96 6.77
N LEU A 245 -7.50 3.66 7.51
CA LEU A 245 -6.82 4.89 7.08
C LEU A 245 -5.32 4.65 6.89
N THR A 246 -4.72 5.39 5.98
CA THR A 246 -3.26 5.56 5.94
C THR A 246 -2.83 6.66 6.91
N PHE A 247 -1.53 6.74 7.20
CA PHE A 247 -1.02 7.80 8.06
C PHE A 247 -1.11 9.19 7.40
N GLU A 248 -1.02 9.25 6.06
CA GLU A 248 -1.24 10.47 5.31
C GLU A 248 -2.69 10.96 5.44
N GLU A 249 -3.66 10.03 5.41
CA GLU A 249 -5.07 10.35 5.65
C GLU A 249 -5.30 10.81 7.11
N LEU A 250 -4.60 10.22 8.08
CA LEU A 250 -4.64 10.66 9.47
C LEU A 250 -4.07 12.08 9.62
N GLN A 251 -2.92 12.38 8.99
CA GLN A 251 -2.38 13.73 8.95
C GLN A 251 -3.41 14.73 8.40
N ALA A 252 -4.03 14.38 7.27
CA ALA A 252 -5.05 15.24 6.67
C ALA A 252 -6.27 15.45 7.60
N LEU A 253 -6.61 14.48 8.46
CA LEU A 253 -7.66 14.66 9.48
C LEU A 253 -7.23 15.63 10.57
N PHE A 254 -5.98 15.59 11.06
CA PHE A 254 -5.45 16.59 11.99
C PHE A 254 -5.49 17.98 11.36
N ASP A 255 -4.97 18.12 10.14
CA ASP A 255 -4.95 19.39 9.40
C ASP A 255 -6.36 19.94 9.18
N SER A 256 -7.34 19.09 8.88
CA SER A 256 -8.75 19.49 8.66
C SER A 256 -9.45 20.06 9.89
N ARG A 257 -8.88 19.85 11.06
CA ARG A 257 -9.37 20.36 12.34
C ARG A 257 -8.49 21.44 12.92
N ASP A 258 -7.49 21.94 12.15
CA ASP A 258 -6.46 22.86 12.62
C ASP A 258 -5.80 22.38 13.93
N LEU A 259 -5.63 21.06 14.07
CA LEU A 259 -5.12 20.42 15.29
C LEU A 259 -3.61 20.29 15.21
N ASP A 260 -2.89 21.17 15.92
CA ASP A 260 -1.45 21.06 16.09
C ASP A 260 -1.13 20.08 17.23
N ILE A 261 -0.84 18.85 16.86
CA ILE A 261 -0.54 17.78 17.82
C ILE A 261 0.71 18.04 18.65
N THR A 262 1.64 18.91 18.19
CA THR A 262 2.86 19.24 18.94
C THR A 262 2.60 20.01 20.23
N THR A 263 1.45 20.65 20.32
CA THR A 263 1.02 21.45 21.48
C THR A 263 0.20 20.66 22.50
N LEU A 264 -0.16 19.43 22.16
CA LEU A 264 -1.01 18.61 23.01
C LEU A 264 -0.23 17.95 24.15
N PRO A 265 -0.86 17.69 25.30
CA PRO A 265 -0.28 16.89 26.37
C PRO A 265 -0.05 15.45 25.88
N GLU A 266 0.89 14.76 26.49
CA GLU A 266 1.13 13.34 26.19
C GLU A 266 0.12 12.44 26.92
N ASP A 267 -0.37 11.42 26.21
CA ASP A 267 -1.20 10.35 26.73
C ASP A 267 -0.57 8.99 26.40
N VAL A 268 -1.10 7.92 26.93
CA VAL A 268 -0.58 6.55 26.74
C VAL A 268 -1.55 5.72 25.92
N LEU A 269 -1.03 4.66 25.30
CA LEU A 269 -1.83 3.60 24.69
C LEU A 269 -2.60 2.83 25.76
N ASP A 270 -3.85 2.50 25.47
CA ASP A 270 -4.73 1.72 26.36
C ASP A 270 -4.61 0.21 26.11
#